data_c32d0e159b2a4067b51c607e1680cabb
#
_entry.id   c32d0e159b2a4067b51c607e1680cabb
#
_cell.length_a   1.000
_cell.length_b   1.000
_cell.length_c   1.000
_cell.angle_alpha   90.00
_cell.angle_beta   90.00
_cell.angle_gamma   90.00
#
_symmetry.space_group_name_H-M   'P 1'
#
loop_
_entity.id
_entity.type
_entity.pdbx_description
1 polymer ?
#
loop_
_entity_poly.entity_id
_entity_poly.type
_entity_poly.pdbx_seq_one_letter_code
_entity_poly.pdbx_strand_id
1 'polypeptide(L)'
;MNCLFKNMRTMCLAMIAGTLLLTVSCKDDDEATVTGFALDQTEVGFLNHGGVIEIKVATDETWTAISENDWCMLTPANGVGSVVCVIKADSSYLYKERYGKITFYSESGKSVEVAINQMGYEPTIQLTSEEVTIPSYAELDKSYIDIEATSNVAFEVVAPEDLDWLTLEGESKYTPSTTIPRKQKFRFRFKTYTEFDKVRSAQIKFNQTGKPITRAGEIQKELLKKIVT
;
A
#
# COMPACT_ATOMS: atom_id res chain seq x y z
N MET A 1 -17.56 22.13 -46.60
CA MET A 1 -18.90 22.61 -46.97
C MET A 1 -19.75 22.44 -45.76
N ASN A 2 -19.86 23.47 -44.97
CA ASN A 2 -21.03 24.37 -44.83
C ASN A 2 -22.20 23.64 -44.18
N CYS A 3 -22.83 24.05 -43.17
CA CYS A 3 -23.12 25.32 -42.49
C CYS A 3 -24.05 25.00 -41.34
N LEU A 4 -23.86 25.52 -40.17
CA LEU A 4 -24.27 26.82 -39.62
C LEU A 4 -25.73 26.87 -39.07
N PHE A 5 -25.78 27.21 -37.79
CA PHE A 5 -26.66 28.21 -37.16
C PHE A 5 -28.19 27.91 -37.13
N LYS A 6 -28.98 28.21 -36.16
CA LYS A 6 -29.05 29.44 -35.33
C LYS A 6 -30.37 29.44 -34.52
N ASN A 7 -30.30 30.03 -33.35
CA ASN A 7 -31.30 30.93 -32.71
C ASN A 7 -32.48 30.33 -31.96
N MET A 8 -32.58 30.54 -30.65
CA MET A 8 -32.76 31.78 -29.90
C MET A 8 -34.17 32.42 -30.01
N ARG A 9 -34.75 32.63 -28.84
CA ARG A 9 -35.87 33.51 -28.45
C ARG A 9 -37.28 32.95 -28.63
N THR A 10 -38.14 32.95 -27.64
CA THR A 10 -38.81 34.09 -27.07
C THR A 10 -39.66 33.72 -25.87
N MET A 11 -39.42 34.30 -24.76
CA MET A 11 -40.30 34.98 -23.79
C MET A 11 -41.84 34.77 -23.94
N CYS A 12 -42.46 34.28 -22.88
CA CYS A 12 -43.80 34.75 -22.47
C CYS A 12 -43.92 34.72 -20.92
N LEU A 13 -44.10 35.90 -20.40
CA LEU A 13 -44.49 36.21 -19.03
C LEU A 13 -45.94 35.79 -18.79
N ALA A 14 -46.21 35.05 -17.72
CA ALA A 14 -47.54 35.06 -17.10
C ALA A 14 -47.35 35.04 -15.59
N MET A 15 -47.57 36.19 -14.97
CA MET A 15 -47.73 36.32 -13.52
C MET A 15 -49.05 35.66 -13.10
N ILE A 16 -48.92 34.70 -12.18
CA ILE A 16 -50.05 34.29 -11.31
C ILE A 16 -49.58 34.41 -9.89
N ALA A 17 -50.08 35.41 -9.21
CA ALA A 17 -49.96 35.58 -7.77
C ALA A 17 -50.76 34.48 -7.07
N GLY A 18 -50.04 33.46 -6.58
CA GLY A 18 -50.61 32.45 -5.70
C GLY A 18 -49.96 32.59 -4.34
N THR A 19 -50.72 33.05 -3.38
CA THR A 19 -50.40 33.09 -1.96
C THR A 19 -50.11 31.68 -1.45
N LEU A 20 -48.80 31.34 -1.32
CA LEU A 20 -48.37 30.07 -0.75
C LEU A 20 -48.30 30.22 0.75
N LEU A 21 -49.29 29.70 1.45
CA LEU A 21 -49.23 29.44 2.87
C LEU A 21 -48.08 28.46 3.13
N LEU A 22 -46.99 28.94 3.70
CA LEU A 22 -45.94 28.13 4.25
C LEU A 22 -46.48 27.45 5.51
N THR A 23 -47.01 26.24 5.39
CA THR A 23 -47.09 25.34 6.52
C THR A 23 -45.68 24.87 6.80
N VAL A 24 -45.05 25.43 7.83
CA VAL A 24 -43.88 24.83 8.45
C VAL A 24 -44.39 23.54 9.10
N SER A 25 -44.29 22.44 8.40
CA SER A 25 -44.35 21.12 9.00
C SER A 25 -43.03 20.94 9.72
N CYS A 26 -42.98 21.09 11.01
CA CYS A 26 -41.97 20.44 11.83
C CYS A 26 -42.11 18.95 11.53
N LYS A 27 -41.17 18.41 10.76
CA LYS A 27 -40.89 16.99 10.87
C LYS A 27 -40.33 16.82 12.26
N ASP A 28 -41.09 16.26 13.16
CA ASP A 28 -40.54 15.51 14.26
C ASP A 28 -39.58 14.52 13.60
N ASP A 29 -38.29 14.62 13.93
CA ASP A 29 -37.35 13.59 13.66
C ASP A 29 -37.83 12.37 14.46
N ASP A 30 -38.69 11.56 13.83
CA ASP A 30 -38.91 10.21 14.27
C ASP A 30 -37.54 9.54 14.26
N GLU A 31 -36.85 9.51 15.41
CA GLU A 31 -35.75 8.60 15.66
C GLU A 31 -36.27 7.22 15.26
N ALA A 32 -35.82 6.75 14.08
CA ALA A 32 -36.17 5.42 13.64
C ALA A 32 -35.69 4.46 14.72
N THR A 33 -36.65 3.89 15.46
CA THR A 33 -36.35 2.89 16.49
C THR A 33 -35.63 1.76 15.82
N VAL A 34 -34.32 1.66 16.07
CA VAL A 34 -33.48 0.58 15.54
C VAL A 34 -33.89 -0.69 16.25
N THR A 35 -34.76 -1.48 15.63
CA THR A 35 -35.16 -2.78 16.15
C THR A 35 -34.17 -3.82 15.66
N GLY A 36 -33.22 -4.19 16.51
CA GLY A 36 -32.28 -5.26 16.19
C GLY A 36 -30.85 -4.95 16.62
N PHE A 37 -29.99 -5.92 16.37
CA PHE A 37 -28.55 -5.80 16.61
C PHE A 37 -27.82 -6.01 15.29
N ALA A 38 -27.20 -4.96 14.75
CA ALA A 38 -26.54 -4.97 13.44
C ALA A 38 -25.29 -4.11 13.44
N LEU A 39 -24.38 -4.42 12.53
CA LEU A 39 -23.21 -3.62 12.21
C LEU A 39 -23.32 -3.12 10.77
N ASP A 40 -22.74 -1.97 10.46
CA ASP A 40 -22.72 -1.41 9.10
C ASP A 40 -21.77 -2.17 8.18
N GLN A 41 -20.81 -2.90 8.74
CA GLN A 41 -19.89 -3.76 7.99
C GLN A 41 -19.47 -4.97 8.84
N THR A 42 -19.24 -6.11 8.17
CA THR A 42 -18.83 -7.37 8.81
C THR A 42 -17.44 -7.83 8.34
N GLU A 43 -16.79 -7.05 7.51
CA GLU A 43 -15.43 -7.29 7.03
C GLU A 43 -14.68 -5.97 6.92
N VAL A 44 -13.45 -5.93 7.44
CA VAL A 44 -12.56 -4.77 7.34
C VAL A 44 -11.15 -5.17 6.92
N GLY A 45 -10.52 -4.35 6.09
CA GLY A 45 -9.17 -4.58 5.57
C GLY A 45 -8.19 -3.49 5.98
N PHE A 46 -7.00 -3.90 6.41
CA PHE A 46 -5.89 -3.00 6.72
C PHE A 46 -4.71 -3.26 5.81
N LEU A 47 -3.97 -2.20 5.48
CA LEU A 47 -2.64 -2.33 4.90
C LEU A 47 -1.64 -2.78 5.97
N ASN A 48 -0.45 -3.18 5.54
CA ASN A 48 0.63 -3.65 6.41
C ASN A 48 1.04 -2.65 7.51
N HIS A 49 0.89 -1.35 7.29
CA HIS A 49 1.22 -0.32 8.29
C HIS A 49 0.13 -0.13 9.37
N GLY A 50 -0.97 -0.90 9.29
CA GLY A 50 -2.10 -0.75 10.20
C GLY A 50 -2.95 0.47 9.89
N GLY A 51 -3.62 0.98 10.91
CA GLY A 51 -4.48 2.14 10.78
C GLY A 51 -5.71 2.07 11.65
N VAL A 52 -6.72 2.88 11.29
CA VAL A 52 -7.98 3.04 12.03
C VAL A 52 -9.14 2.95 11.04
N ILE A 53 -10.17 2.22 11.42
CA ILE A 53 -11.43 2.10 10.68
C ILE A 53 -12.59 2.28 11.66
N GLU A 54 -13.58 3.05 11.27
CA GLU A 54 -14.81 3.22 12.04
C GLU A 54 -15.81 2.13 11.66
N ILE A 55 -16.57 1.65 12.65
CA ILE A 55 -17.67 0.71 12.49
C ILE A 55 -18.85 1.18 13.34
N LYS A 56 -20.06 1.12 12.79
CA LYS A 56 -21.26 1.52 13.48
C LYS A 56 -22.02 0.33 14.02
N VAL A 57 -22.25 0.35 15.31
CA VAL A 57 -23.19 -0.57 15.98
C VAL A 57 -24.56 0.09 15.95
N ALA A 58 -25.54 -0.61 15.43
CA ALA A 58 -26.94 -0.19 15.41
C ALA A 58 -27.77 -1.12 16.29
N THR A 59 -28.22 -0.61 17.43
CA THR A 59 -29.01 -1.37 18.42
C THR A 59 -29.66 -0.41 19.41
N ASP A 60 -30.68 -0.88 20.10
CA ASP A 60 -31.30 -0.28 21.29
C ASP A 60 -30.87 -0.97 22.60
N GLU A 61 -30.08 -2.06 22.49
CA GLU A 61 -29.68 -2.91 23.61
C GLU A 61 -28.29 -2.50 24.15
N THR A 62 -27.95 -3.04 25.33
CA THR A 62 -26.57 -3.08 25.82
C THR A 62 -25.79 -4.14 25.02
N TRP A 63 -24.54 -3.83 24.72
CA TRP A 63 -23.67 -4.73 23.96
C TRP A 63 -22.22 -4.71 24.46
N THR A 64 -21.50 -5.78 24.17
CA THR A 64 -20.06 -5.90 24.40
C THR A 64 -19.39 -6.48 23.16
N ALA A 65 -18.09 -6.21 22.98
CA ALA A 65 -17.31 -6.78 21.89
C ALA A 65 -15.96 -7.29 22.39
N ILE A 66 -15.48 -8.38 21.81
CA ILE A 66 -14.23 -9.03 22.14
C ILE A 66 -13.39 -9.16 20.87
N SER A 67 -12.17 -8.62 20.92
CA SER A 67 -11.15 -8.89 19.92
C SER A 67 -10.38 -10.17 20.31
N GLU A 68 -10.26 -11.11 19.39
CA GLU A 68 -9.48 -12.33 19.60
C GLU A 68 -7.97 -12.14 19.36
N ASN A 69 -7.56 -10.93 18.96
CA ASN A 69 -6.20 -10.65 18.49
C ASN A 69 -5.60 -9.44 19.18
N ASP A 70 -4.40 -9.58 19.74
CA ASP A 70 -3.69 -8.51 20.44
C ASP A 70 -3.27 -7.34 19.54
N TRP A 71 -3.14 -7.57 18.24
CA TRP A 71 -2.74 -6.56 17.26
C TRP A 71 -3.90 -5.69 16.74
N CYS A 72 -5.13 -6.00 17.15
CA CYS A 72 -6.32 -5.32 16.70
C CYS A 72 -7.21 -5.00 17.90
N MET A 73 -7.42 -3.72 18.16
CA MET A 73 -8.19 -3.23 19.29
C MET A 73 -9.44 -2.50 18.84
N LEU A 74 -10.53 -2.65 19.60
CA LEU A 74 -11.78 -1.93 19.41
C LEU A 74 -12.01 -0.93 20.55
N THR A 75 -12.44 0.28 20.22
CA THR A 75 -12.78 1.31 21.21
C THR A 75 -14.01 2.10 20.77
N PRO A 76 -15.08 2.21 21.60
CA PRO A 76 -15.30 1.46 22.83
C PRO A 76 -15.56 -0.03 22.55
N ALA A 77 -15.24 -0.90 23.50
CA ALA A 77 -15.51 -2.34 23.44
C ALA A 77 -16.85 -2.76 24.07
N ASN A 78 -17.63 -1.81 24.53
CA ASN A 78 -18.98 -1.98 25.07
C ASN A 78 -19.77 -0.68 24.99
N GLY A 79 -21.08 -0.77 25.03
CA GLY A 79 -21.94 0.39 24.98
C GLY A 79 -23.40 0.07 25.22
N VAL A 80 -24.23 1.10 25.20
CA VAL A 80 -25.68 1.03 25.24
C VAL A 80 -26.22 1.79 24.03
N GLY A 81 -27.10 1.17 23.28
CA GLY A 81 -27.64 1.77 22.06
C GLY A 81 -26.62 1.86 20.92
N SER A 82 -26.96 2.61 19.89
CA SER A 82 -26.16 2.77 18.70
C SER A 82 -24.91 3.64 18.95
N VAL A 83 -23.74 3.15 18.60
CA VAL A 83 -22.44 3.80 18.84
C VAL A 83 -21.52 3.61 17.63
N VAL A 84 -20.70 4.60 17.34
CA VAL A 84 -19.57 4.46 16.42
C VAL A 84 -18.35 3.97 17.21
N CYS A 85 -17.81 2.84 16.81
CA CYS A 85 -16.60 2.26 17.37
C CYS A 85 -15.44 2.44 16.40
N VAL A 86 -14.24 2.44 16.95
CA VAL A 86 -12.99 2.56 16.20
C VAL A 86 -12.23 1.25 16.34
N ILE A 87 -11.96 0.59 15.22
CA ILE A 87 -11.05 -0.55 15.13
C ILE A 87 -9.67 -0.01 14.78
N LYS A 88 -8.69 -0.26 15.64
CA LYS A 88 -7.29 0.09 15.43
C LYS A 88 -6.46 -1.17 15.24
N ALA A 89 -5.75 -1.27 14.13
CA ALA A 89 -4.79 -2.34 13.87
C ALA A 89 -3.35 -1.81 13.94
N ASP A 90 -2.48 -2.55 14.62
CA ASP A 90 -1.05 -2.27 14.66
C ASP A 90 -0.37 -2.68 13.34
N SER A 91 0.83 -2.13 13.09
CA SER A 91 1.63 -2.52 11.92
C SER A 91 1.97 -4.01 11.93
N SER A 92 1.86 -4.65 10.77
CA SER A 92 2.31 -6.03 10.56
C SER A 92 3.72 -6.01 9.98
N TYR A 93 4.63 -6.79 10.57
CA TYR A 93 5.99 -7.00 10.07
C TYR A 93 6.16 -8.37 9.40
N LEU A 94 5.05 -9.02 9.04
CA LEU A 94 5.05 -10.30 8.35
C LEU A 94 5.03 -10.10 6.83
N TYR A 95 5.60 -11.03 6.07
CA TYR A 95 5.40 -11.06 4.61
C TYR A 95 4.01 -11.54 4.24
N LYS A 96 3.41 -12.42 5.07
CA LYS A 96 2.05 -12.94 4.85
C LYS A 96 1.02 -11.99 5.46
N GLU A 97 -0.14 -11.96 4.85
CA GLU A 97 -1.34 -11.41 5.47
C GLU A 97 -1.69 -12.14 6.77
N ARG A 98 -2.32 -11.44 7.67
CA ARG A 98 -2.87 -12.01 8.90
C ARG A 98 -4.34 -11.70 9.01
N TYR A 99 -5.04 -12.59 9.68
CA TYR A 99 -6.48 -12.53 9.87
C TYR A 99 -6.79 -12.43 11.35
N GLY A 100 -7.88 -11.73 11.65
CA GLY A 100 -8.40 -11.56 12.99
C GLY A 100 -9.90 -11.51 12.98
N LYS A 101 -10.48 -11.45 14.16
CA LYS A 101 -11.92 -11.41 14.36
C LYS A 101 -12.26 -10.60 15.60
N ILE A 102 -13.32 -9.80 15.49
CA ILE A 102 -13.98 -9.13 16.61
C ILE A 102 -15.41 -9.64 16.64
N THR A 103 -15.86 -10.15 17.77
CA THR A 103 -17.24 -10.60 17.96
C THR A 103 -17.98 -9.64 18.88
N PHE A 104 -19.10 -9.15 18.42
CA PHE A 104 -20.02 -8.30 19.15
C PHE A 104 -21.18 -9.14 19.68
N TYR A 105 -21.56 -8.92 20.91
CA TYR A 105 -22.64 -9.63 21.62
C TYR A 105 -23.66 -8.64 22.15
N SER A 106 -24.95 -8.85 21.89
CA SER A 106 -26.02 -8.07 22.52
C SER A 106 -26.51 -8.74 23.81
N GLU A 107 -27.17 -7.98 24.65
CA GLU A 107 -27.81 -8.46 25.87
C GLU A 107 -28.88 -9.54 25.60
N SER A 108 -29.56 -9.46 24.46
CA SER A 108 -30.54 -10.49 24.01
C SER A 108 -29.90 -11.78 23.53
N GLY A 109 -28.57 -11.91 23.55
CA GLY A 109 -27.83 -13.11 23.14
C GLY A 109 -27.57 -13.21 21.64
N LYS A 110 -27.81 -12.17 20.84
CA LYS A 110 -27.40 -12.13 19.43
C LYS A 110 -25.90 -11.84 19.35
N SER A 111 -25.25 -12.37 18.31
CA SER A 111 -23.85 -12.05 18.03
C SER A 111 -23.63 -11.73 16.56
N VAL A 112 -22.70 -10.81 16.30
CA VAL A 112 -22.24 -10.47 14.94
C VAL A 112 -20.72 -10.46 14.96
N GLU A 113 -20.11 -11.13 13.97
CA GLU A 113 -18.67 -11.20 13.80
C GLU A 113 -18.19 -10.21 12.73
N VAL A 114 -17.10 -9.53 13.00
CA VAL A 114 -16.35 -8.73 12.04
C VAL A 114 -15.06 -9.45 11.71
N ALA A 115 -14.91 -9.88 10.46
CA ALA A 115 -13.68 -10.44 9.95
C ALA A 115 -12.67 -9.32 9.67
N ILE A 116 -11.43 -9.52 10.08
CA ILE A 116 -10.35 -8.55 9.90
C ILE A 116 -9.26 -9.19 9.06
N ASN A 117 -8.88 -8.51 7.98
CA ASN A 117 -7.76 -8.90 7.13
C ASN A 117 -6.71 -7.79 7.16
N GLN A 118 -5.46 -8.13 7.46
CA GLN A 118 -4.35 -7.19 7.34
C GLN A 118 -3.29 -7.74 6.38
N MET A 119 -2.95 -6.94 5.37
CA MET A 119 -1.92 -7.27 4.39
C MET A 119 -0.53 -7.34 5.04
N GLY A 120 0.32 -8.24 4.53
CA GLY A 120 1.73 -8.27 4.86
C GLY A 120 2.57 -7.39 3.94
N TYR A 121 3.89 -7.36 4.16
CA TYR A 121 4.86 -6.73 3.26
C TYR A 121 5.13 -7.63 2.06
N GLU A 122 4.98 -7.09 0.85
CA GLU A 122 5.38 -7.81 -0.35
C GLU A 122 6.91 -7.92 -0.44
N PRO A 123 7.46 -9.12 -0.76
CA PRO A 123 8.88 -9.26 -1.08
C PRO A 123 9.26 -8.37 -2.27
N THR A 124 10.28 -7.54 -2.11
CA THR A 124 10.67 -6.60 -3.15
C THR A 124 12.18 -6.38 -3.22
N ILE A 125 12.68 -6.21 -4.42
CA ILE A 125 13.98 -5.61 -4.74
C ILE A 125 13.70 -4.53 -5.78
N GLN A 126 13.94 -3.28 -5.45
CA GLN A 126 13.67 -2.13 -6.30
C GLN A 126 14.96 -1.34 -6.52
N LEU A 127 15.36 -1.18 -7.77
CA LEU A 127 16.52 -0.36 -8.15
C LEU A 127 16.09 1.07 -8.39
N THR A 128 16.92 2.02 -7.99
CA THR A 128 16.66 3.46 -8.22
C THR A 128 16.71 3.80 -9.69
N SER A 129 17.55 3.10 -10.48
CA SER A 129 17.66 3.24 -11.94
C SER A 129 17.99 1.89 -12.56
N GLU A 130 17.36 1.57 -13.67
CA GLU A 130 17.60 0.35 -14.42
C GLU A 130 18.78 0.48 -15.41
N GLU A 131 19.16 1.71 -15.72
CA GLU A 131 20.26 2.03 -16.61
C GLU A 131 21.11 3.18 -16.04
N VAL A 132 22.42 3.02 -16.09
CA VAL A 132 23.40 4.05 -15.67
C VAL A 132 24.43 4.23 -16.77
N THR A 133 24.61 5.48 -17.19
CA THR A 133 25.70 5.84 -18.11
C THR A 133 26.92 6.26 -17.29
N ILE A 134 28.08 5.71 -17.63
CA ILE A 134 29.36 6.01 -17.02
C ILE A 134 30.20 6.78 -18.01
N PRO A 135 30.87 7.87 -17.62
CA PRO A 135 31.77 8.59 -18.52
C PRO A 135 32.97 7.71 -18.89
N SER A 136 33.53 7.91 -20.09
CA SER A 136 34.66 7.14 -20.60
C SER A 136 35.93 7.33 -19.75
N TYR A 137 36.05 8.48 -19.10
CA TYR A 137 37.16 8.77 -18.19
C TYR A 137 36.63 9.21 -16.83
N ALA A 138 37.41 8.98 -15.81
CA ALA A 138 37.18 9.53 -14.48
C ALA A 138 38.47 10.03 -13.87
N GLU A 139 38.38 11.04 -13.04
CA GLU A 139 39.48 11.41 -12.12
C GLU A 139 39.79 10.26 -11.20
N LEU A 140 41.03 10.12 -10.79
CA LEU A 140 41.53 8.94 -10.04
C LEU A 140 40.67 8.58 -8.82
N ASP A 141 40.06 9.57 -8.15
CA ASP A 141 39.23 9.37 -6.96
C ASP A 141 37.74 9.19 -7.27
N LYS A 142 37.33 9.34 -8.53
CA LYS A 142 35.92 9.33 -8.95
C LYS A 142 35.58 8.21 -9.95
N SER A 143 36.46 7.23 -10.09
CA SER A 143 36.23 6.08 -10.98
C SER A 143 35.31 5.03 -10.36
N TYR A 144 34.18 5.47 -9.84
CA TYR A 144 33.15 4.59 -9.27
C TYR A 144 31.74 5.08 -9.58
N ILE A 145 30.80 4.17 -9.51
CA ILE A 145 29.37 4.44 -9.51
C ILE A 145 28.73 3.76 -8.30
N ASP A 146 27.72 4.38 -7.75
CA ASP A 146 26.91 3.83 -6.68
C ASP A 146 25.55 3.42 -7.25
N ILE A 147 25.19 2.14 -7.09
CA ILE A 147 23.88 1.60 -7.44
C ILE A 147 23.10 1.40 -6.16
N GLU A 148 21.93 1.99 -6.07
CA GLU A 148 21.06 1.85 -4.90
C GLU A 148 19.93 0.87 -5.18
N ALA A 149 19.74 -0.07 -4.25
CA ALA A 149 18.63 -1.00 -4.23
C ALA A 149 17.84 -0.87 -2.92
N THR A 150 16.53 -0.79 -3.00
CA THR A 150 15.64 -0.86 -1.84
C THR A 150 15.05 -2.26 -1.77
N SER A 151 15.30 -2.97 -0.68
CA SER A 151 14.86 -4.35 -0.54
C SER A 151 14.47 -4.72 0.88
N ASN A 152 13.54 -5.66 1.00
CA ASN A 152 13.18 -6.36 2.23
C ASN A 152 13.43 -7.88 2.14
N VAL A 153 14.07 -8.34 1.08
CA VAL A 153 14.46 -9.74 0.88
C VAL A 153 15.96 -9.85 0.68
N ALA A 154 16.51 -11.02 0.99
CA ALA A 154 17.90 -11.30 0.72
C ALA A 154 18.16 -11.42 -0.77
N PHE A 155 19.27 -10.88 -1.25
CA PHE A 155 19.69 -10.97 -2.65
C PHE A 155 21.22 -10.98 -2.77
N GLU A 156 21.69 -11.37 -3.94
CA GLU A 156 23.08 -11.34 -4.33
C GLU A 156 23.24 -10.51 -5.61
N VAL A 157 24.26 -9.65 -5.60
CA VAL A 157 24.68 -8.86 -6.75
C VAL A 157 25.68 -9.67 -7.56
N VAL A 158 25.35 -9.96 -8.81
CA VAL A 158 26.15 -10.79 -9.70
C VAL A 158 26.58 -9.96 -10.92
N ALA A 159 27.88 -9.80 -11.09
CA ALA A 159 28.49 -9.28 -12.32
C ALA A 159 28.91 -10.44 -13.24
N PRO A 160 29.00 -10.25 -14.56
CA PRO A 160 29.58 -11.25 -15.46
C PRO A 160 31.04 -11.59 -15.07
N GLU A 161 31.41 -12.87 -15.18
CA GLU A 161 32.74 -13.36 -14.77
C GLU A 161 33.89 -12.78 -15.62
N ASP A 162 33.62 -12.47 -16.87
CA ASP A 162 34.57 -11.91 -17.84
C ASP A 162 34.66 -10.39 -17.84
N LEU A 163 33.98 -9.74 -16.89
CA LEU A 163 33.94 -8.28 -16.77
C LEU A 163 35.15 -7.72 -16.05
N ASP A 164 36.17 -7.34 -16.79
CA ASP A 164 37.45 -6.86 -16.22
C ASP A 164 37.48 -5.35 -15.92
N TRP A 165 36.53 -4.59 -16.41
CA TRP A 165 36.52 -3.11 -16.33
C TRP A 165 35.57 -2.53 -15.28
N LEU A 166 34.69 -3.35 -14.71
CA LEU A 166 33.72 -2.94 -13.69
C LEU A 166 33.76 -3.96 -12.53
N THR A 167 34.08 -3.52 -11.32
CA THR A 167 34.29 -4.39 -10.17
C THR A 167 33.45 -3.89 -8.98
N LEU A 168 32.68 -4.79 -8.38
CA LEU A 168 31.94 -4.51 -7.14
C LEU A 168 32.94 -4.35 -5.97
N GLU A 169 32.80 -3.28 -5.19
CA GLU A 169 33.50 -3.08 -3.93
C GLU A 169 32.67 -3.58 -2.75
N GLY A 170 33.24 -4.42 -1.92
CA GLY A 170 32.58 -4.93 -0.73
C GLY A 170 31.79 -6.21 -0.97
N GLU A 171 30.75 -6.38 -0.16
CA GLU A 171 29.94 -7.62 -0.15
C GLU A 171 28.93 -7.63 -1.30
N SER A 172 28.86 -8.77 -2.02
CA SER A 172 27.85 -9.00 -3.05
C SER A 172 26.51 -9.43 -2.48
N LYS A 173 26.46 -9.87 -1.21
CA LYS A 173 25.26 -10.42 -0.58
C LYS A 173 24.65 -9.43 0.39
N TYR A 174 23.35 -9.29 0.30
CA TYR A 174 22.54 -8.51 1.24
C TYR A 174 21.54 -9.42 1.94
N THR A 175 21.45 -9.30 3.27
CA THR A 175 20.44 -9.98 4.08
C THR A 175 19.71 -8.94 4.92
N PRO A 176 18.38 -8.77 4.73
CA PRO A 176 17.61 -7.80 5.50
C PRO A 176 17.45 -8.26 6.95
N SER A 177 17.48 -7.31 7.87
CA SER A 177 17.17 -7.55 9.30
C SER A 177 15.67 -7.37 9.61
N THR A 178 14.86 -6.95 8.65
CA THR A 178 13.44 -6.63 8.82
C THR A 178 12.70 -6.80 7.50
N THR A 179 11.39 -6.99 7.57
CA THR A 179 10.50 -7.02 6.41
C THR A 179 10.21 -5.64 5.81
N ILE A 180 10.54 -4.56 6.53
CA ILE A 180 10.44 -3.20 6.00
C ILE A 180 11.55 -3.00 4.96
N PRO A 181 11.21 -2.59 3.72
CA PRO A 181 12.22 -2.34 2.69
C PRO A 181 13.26 -1.31 3.15
N ARG A 182 14.53 -1.64 2.97
CA ARG A 182 15.65 -0.76 3.32
C ARG A 182 16.53 -0.51 2.11
N LYS A 183 17.02 0.72 2.01
CA LYS A 183 17.94 1.13 0.97
C LYS A 183 19.33 0.64 1.25
N GLN A 184 19.98 0.03 0.25
CA GLN A 184 21.35 -0.42 0.25
C GLN A 184 22.08 0.20 -0.93
N LYS A 185 23.36 0.46 -0.76
CA LYS A 185 24.22 1.06 -1.76
C LYS A 185 25.34 0.09 -2.11
N PHE A 186 25.52 -0.16 -3.40
CA PHE A 186 26.56 -1.02 -3.97
C PHE A 186 27.46 -0.16 -4.83
N ARG A 187 28.75 -0.12 -4.47
CA ARG A 187 29.74 0.66 -5.19
C ARG A 187 30.48 -0.22 -6.19
N PHE A 188 30.55 0.26 -7.42
CA PHE A 188 31.31 -0.38 -8.48
C PHE A 188 32.41 0.56 -8.94
N ARG A 189 33.66 0.04 -8.96
CA ARG A 189 34.78 0.73 -9.59
C ARG A 189 34.84 0.37 -11.05
N PHE A 190 35.17 1.36 -11.87
CA PHE A 190 35.34 1.15 -13.30
C PHE A 190 36.72 1.64 -13.77
N LYS A 191 37.25 0.98 -14.82
CA LYS A 191 38.48 1.39 -15.50
C LYS A 191 38.16 2.40 -16.57
N THR A 192 39.06 3.38 -16.78
CA THR A 192 38.98 4.33 -17.91
C THR A 192 38.88 3.58 -19.21
N TYR A 193 38.06 4.10 -20.12
CA TYR A 193 37.86 3.57 -21.45
C TYR A 193 38.48 4.50 -22.50
N THR A 194 39.38 3.97 -23.32
CA THR A 194 40.22 4.75 -24.25
C THR A 194 39.80 4.61 -25.70
N GLU A 195 38.86 3.71 -26.02
CA GLU A 195 38.35 3.53 -27.37
C GLU A 195 37.16 4.47 -27.62
N PHE A 196 37.42 5.63 -28.22
CA PHE A 196 36.43 6.73 -28.32
C PHE A 196 35.31 6.48 -29.33
N ASP A 197 35.44 5.49 -30.21
CA ASP A 197 34.47 5.17 -31.23
C ASP A 197 33.59 3.95 -30.86
N LYS A 198 33.78 3.40 -29.68
CA LYS A 198 33.03 2.23 -29.20
C LYS A 198 32.36 2.48 -27.87
N VAL A 199 31.29 1.76 -27.62
CA VAL A 199 30.58 1.70 -26.35
C VAL A 199 30.75 0.30 -25.75
N ARG A 200 31.11 0.24 -24.47
CA ARG A 200 31.07 -1.01 -23.72
C ARG A 200 29.88 -1.00 -22.77
N SER A 201 29.29 -2.15 -22.55
CA SER A 201 28.16 -2.31 -21.65
C SER A 201 28.26 -3.56 -20.81
N ALA A 202 27.64 -3.55 -19.65
CA ALA A 202 27.53 -4.71 -18.77
C ALA A 202 26.15 -4.80 -18.15
N GLN A 203 25.74 -6.02 -17.81
CA GLN A 203 24.54 -6.28 -17.05
C GLN A 203 24.90 -6.76 -15.66
N ILE A 204 24.39 -6.08 -14.64
CA ILE A 204 24.52 -6.49 -13.23
C ILE A 204 23.17 -7.05 -12.80
N LYS A 205 23.18 -8.25 -12.24
CA LYS A 205 21.99 -8.94 -11.75
C LYS A 205 21.88 -8.78 -10.25
N PHE A 206 20.66 -8.51 -9.78
CA PHE A 206 20.29 -8.51 -8.36
C PHE A 206 19.36 -9.69 -8.13
N ASN A 207 19.95 -10.85 -7.83
CA ASN A 207 19.24 -12.11 -7.72
C ASN A 207 18.74 -12.31 -6.31
N GLN A 208 17.43 -12.48 -6.13
CA GLN A 208 16.87 -12.83 -4.83
C GLN A 208 17.45 -14.18 -4.38
N THR A 209 17.95 -14.22 -3.14
CA THR A 209 18.45 -15.44 -2.50
C THR A 209 17.49 -15.87 -1.39
N GLY A 210 17.24 -17.17 -1.27
CA GLY A 210 16.26 -17.70 -0.30
C GLY A 210 14.83 -17.67 -0.81
N LYS A 211 13.95 -18.39 -0.11
CA LYS A 211 12.52 -18.41 -0.44
C LYS A 211 11.84 -17.28 0.31
N PRO A 212 11.19 -16.32 -0.37
CA PRO A 212 10.31 -15.41 0.30
C PRO A 212 9.20 -16.23 0.96
N ILE A 213 8.77 -15.84 2.15
CA ILE A 213 7.58 -16.42 2.78
C ILE A 213 6.37 -15.85 2.02
N THR A 214 6.10 -16.37 0.84
CA THR A 214 5.02 -15.90 -0.04
C THR A 214 3.77 -16.75 0.09
N ARG A 215 2.64 -16.15 -0.30
CA ARG A 215 1.44 -16.85 -0.76
C ARG A 215 1.87 -17.90 -1.79
N ALA A 216 1.32 -19.09 -1.69
CA ALA A 216 1.61 -20.25 -2.52
C ALA A 216 2.05 -19.92 -3.96
N GLY A 217 3.32 -20.10 -4.26
CA GLY A 217 3.92 -19.88 -5.57
C GLY A 217 5.32 -19.26 -5.47
N GLU A 218 6.31 -20.00 -5.92
CA GLU A 218 7.69 -19.51 -6.01
C GLU A 218 7.77 -18.47 -7.13
N ILE A 219 7.91 -17.19 -6.77
CA ILE A 219 8.28 -16.17 -7.74
C ILE A 219 9.74 -15.82 -7.49
N GLN A 220 10.62 -16.37 -8.30
CA GLN A 220 11.97 -15.86 -8.43
C GLN A 220 11.91 -14.58 -9.26
N LYS A 221 12.13 -13.42 -8.64
CA LYS A 221 12.31 -12.16 -9.36
C LYS A 221 13.80 -11.96 -9.60
N GLU A 222 14.22 -12.05 -10.84
CA GLU A 222 15.52 -11.61 -11.31
C GLU A 222 15.38 -10.18 -11.82
N LEU A 223 16.16 -9.25 -11.25
CA LEU A 223 16.24 -7.87 -11.73
C LEU A 223 17.57 -7.68 -12.44
N LEU A 224 17.50 -7.21 -13.66
CA LEU A 224 18.67 -6.88 -14.49
C LEU A 224 18.87 -5.38 -14.50
N LYS A 225 20.12 -4.96 -14.29
CA LYS A 225 20.54 -3.58 -14.50
C LYS A 225 21.59 -3.54 -15.61
N LYS A 226 21.31 -2.72 -16.61
CA LYS A 226 22.23 -2.45 -17.70
C LYS A 226 23.05 -1.21 -17.37
N ILE A 227 24.36 -1.31 -17.49
CA ILE A 227 25.31 -0.22 -17.34
C ILE A 227 25.94 0.04 -18.69
N VAL A 228 25.87 1.26 -19.15
CA VAL A 228 26.38 1.70 -20.47
C VAL A 228 27.41 2.80 -20.26
N THR A 229 28.53 2.71 -20.95
CA THR A 229 29.60 3.71 -20.98
C THR A 229 29.69 4.39 -22.33
#